data_f13152bc123bc03f4ddf44ef91fde605
#
_entry.id   f13152bc123bc03f4ddf44ef91fde605
#
_cell.length_a   1.000
_cell.length_b   1.000
_cell.length_c   1.000
_cell.angle_alpha   90.00
_cell.angle_beta   90.00
_cell.angle_gamma   90.00
#
_symmetry.space_group_name_H-M   'P 1'
#
loop_
_entity.id
_entity.type
_entity.pdbx_description
1 polymer ?
#
loop_
_entity_poly.entity_id
_entity_poly.type
_entity_poly.pdbx_seq_one_letter_code
_entity_poly.pdbx_strand_id
1 'polypeptide(L)'
;MPKGTESRSVSRRRFLTTTGGALAAAPALARAGAPAAATKPPAIPTPAAPPRKIPIGVFTPVYDHLSLDQMIDKISALGLEAVEVGTGGYPAAKHCPVADLLADPAKARAWKKKFEDRNILVATLSCHGNPLHPDRAIAQRDDQDFRNTVLLAERLEVPVIVTFSGCPGGSPTDTMPNWATYRWPDEYDQILKWQWSERVIPYWKQAAKFARDHGIRKIALEMHPGFVVYNPHKLLRLREAVGEEIGANCDPSHLFWQGCDPVEVIHFLAKQNALFHAHMKDTVLIQPEAARYGVLDFEAEPLKLLPGSVMFRAVGYGHSAQLWKDIVKAYMDVGFQGILSIENEDPILPGEVGVERAAYVLKNVREELLAGK
;
A
#
# COMPACT_ATOMS: atom_id res chain seq x y z
N MET A 1 -30.43 42.53 39.39
CA MET A 1 -31.10 42.32 38.10
C MET A 1 -30.09 42.54 36.99
N PRO A 2 -29.75 41.55 36.21
CA PRO A 2 -29.38 41.78 34.84
C PRO A 2 -30.27 40.97 33.90
N LYS A 3 -30.42 41.50 32.69
CA LYS A 3 -31.35 41.11 31.63
C LYS A 3 -30.94 39.82 30.97
N GLY A 4 -31.93 38.97 30.67
CA GLY A 4 -31.77 37.73 29.95
C GLY A 4 -31.36 37.90 28.47
N THR A 5 -30.53 37.00 28.01
CA THR A 5 -30.24 36.80 26.59
C THR A 5 -31.04 35.59 26.10
N GLU A 6 -31.96 35.82 25.20
CA GLU A 6 -32.75 34.80 24.54
C GLU A 6 -31.87 33.94 23.60
N SER A 7 -31.86 32.65 23.83
CA SER A 7 -31.29 31.68 22.89
C SER A 7 -32.30 31.39 21.77
N ARG A 8 -31.96 31.74 20.54
CA ARG A 8 -32.75 31.36 19.36
C ARG A 8 -32.44 29.91 18.98
N SER A 9 -33.39 29.01 19.24
CA SER A 9 -33.36 27.65 18.72
C SER A 9 -33.69 27.67 17.23
N VAL A 10 -32.73 27.19 16.40
CA VAL A 10 -32.95 26.98 14.97
C VAL A 10 -33.60 25.60 14.77
N SER A 11 -34.86 25.61 14.34
CA SER A 11 -35.67 24.42 14.08
C SER A 11 -35.19 23.66 12.82
N ARG A 12 -34.97 22.34 12.96
CA ARG A 12 -34.56 21.39 11.91
C ARG A 12 -35.62 21.07 10.83
N ARG A 13 -36.64 21.90 10.63
CA ARG A 13 -37.79 21.62 9.74
C ARG A 13 -37.91 22.52 8.50
N ARG A 14 -36.81 23.01 7.94
CA ARG A 14 -36.87 23.88 6.76
C ARG A 14 -35.93 23.47 5.62
N PHE A 15 -35.87 22.18 5.30
CA PHE A 15 -34.99 21.71 4.18
C PHE A 15 -35.69 20.83 3.11
N LEU A 16 -37.00 20.73 3.15
CA LEU A 16 -37.77 19.95 2.15
C LEU A 16 -39.04 20.66 1.69
N THR A 17 -38.93 21.81 1.03
CA THR A 17 -39.97 22.29 0.11
C THR A 17 -39.41 23.48 -0.66
N THR A 18 -38.99 23.25 -1.91
CA THR A 18 -39.14 24.13 -3.08
C THR A 18 -38.25 23.67 -4.20
N THR A 19 -38.78 22.88 -5.13
CA THR A 19 -38.48 22.98 -6.56
C THR A 19 -39.56 22.22 -7.33
N GLY A 20 -40.70 22.85 -7.44
CA GLY A 20 -41.64 22.61 -8.53
C GLY A 20 -41.46 23.74 -9.53
N GLY A 21 -40.71 23.54 -10.61
CA GLY A 21 -40.53 24.48 -11.68
C GLY A 21 -40.97 23.86 -13.00
N ALA A 22 -41.93 24.50 -13.65
CA ALA A 22 -42.65 24.10 -14.83
C ALA A 22 -41.73 23.82 -16.06
N LEU A 23 -42.00 22.73 -16.76
CA LEU A 23 -41.48 22.46 -18.09
C LEU A 23 -42.21 23.36 -19.10
N ALA A 24 -41.50 24.31 -19.70
CA ALA A 24 -41.94 25.03 -20.89
C ALA A 24 -41.42 24.29 -22.13
N ALA A 25 -42.36 23.87 -23.00
CA ALA A 25 -42.07 23.26 -24.28
C ALA A 25 -41.54 24.30 -25.26
N ALA A 26 -40.39 24.05 -25.89
CA ALA A 26 -39.86 24.79 -27.03
C ALA A 26 -40.10 24.00 -28.33
N PRO A 27 -40.42 24.68 -29.46
CA PRO A 27 -40.80 24.02 -30.70
C PRO A 27 -39.61 23.38 -31.44
N ALA A 28 -39.86 22.20 -32.03
CA ALA A 28 -38.93 21.45 -32.84
C ALA A 28 -38.62 22.18 -34.16
N LEU A 29 -37.38 22.57 -34.38
CA LEU A 29 -36.84 22.93 -35.69
C LEU A 29 -36.28 21.68 -36.35
N ALA A 30 -36.95 21.27 -37.42
CA ALA A 30 -36.47 20.19 -38.32
C ALA A 30 -35.13 20.59 -38.96
N ARG A 31 -34.07 19.87 -38.66
CA ARG A 31 -32.80 19.93 -39.37
C ARG A 31 -32.71 18.78 -40.37
N ALA A 32 -32.45 19.15 -41.62
CA ALA A 32 -32.20 18.24 -42.72
C ALA A 32 -31.05 17.27 -42.41
N GLY A 33 -31.24 16.01 -42.80
CA GLY A 33 -30.32 14.92 -42.53
C GLY A 33 -28.97 15.09 -43.21
N ALA A 34 -27.90 14.97 -42.39
CA ALA A 34 -26.57 14.66 -42.88
C ALA A 34 -26.42 13.15 -43.13
N PRO A 35 -25.65 12.71 -44.13
CA PRO A 35 -25.48 11.30 -44.41
C PRO A 35 -24.83 10.56 -43.24
N ALA A 36 -25.39 9.40 -42.89
CA ALA A 36 -24.88 8.53 -41.84
C ALA A 36 -23.43 8.14 -42.13
N ALA A 37 -22.53 8.54 -41.25
CA ALA A 37 -21.15 8.06 -41.24
C ALA A 37 -21.16 6.53 -41.03
N ALA A 38 -20.52 5.79 -41.92
CA ALA A 38 -20.37 4.34 -41.83
C ALA A 38 -19.72 3.98 -40.49
N THR A 39 -20.45 3.31 -39.63
CA THR A 39 -19.93 2.78 -38.35
C THR A 39 -18.90 1.71 -38.68
N LYS A 40 -17.66 1.97 -38.26
CA LYS A 40 -16.57 1.00 -38.30
C LYS A 40 -17.01 -0.25 -37.52
N PRO A 41 -16.88 -1.47 -38.10
CA PRO A 41 -17.26 -2.68 -37.37
C PRO A 41 -16.51 -2.75 -36.05
N PRO A 42 -17.10 -3.28 -34.95
CA PRO A 42 -16.43 -3.43 -33.69
C PRO A 42 -15.17 -4.24 -33.91
N ALA A 43 -14.04 -3.72 -33.39
CA ALA A 43 -12.76 -4.42 -33.45
C ALA A 43 -12.92 -5.78 -32.75
N ILE A 44 -12.54 -6.86 -33.46
CA ILE A 44 -12.46 -8.20 -32.85
C ILE A 44 -11.49 -8.07 -31.67
N PRO A 45 -11.89 -8.42 -30.43
CA PRO A 45 -11.00 -8.36 -29.32
C PRO A 45 -9.78 -9.25 -29.61
N THR A 46 -8.60 -8.63 -29.62
CA THR A 46 -7.34 -9.37 -29.70
C THR A 46 -7.34 -10.39 -28.55
N PRO A 47 -7.01 -11.67 -28.79
CA PRO A 47 -6.89 -12.63 -27.70
C PRO A 47 -5.96 -12.07 -26.62
N ALA A 48 -6.40 -12.08 -25.37
CA ALA A 48 -5.58 -11.66 -24.26
C ALA A 48 -4.28 -12.48 -24.29
N ALA A 49 -3.13 -11.80 -24.10
CA ALA A 49 -1.87 -12.51 -23.97
C ALA A 49 -2.00 -13.55 -22.83
N PRO A 50 -1.36 -14.73 -22.96
CA PRO A 50 -1.45 -15.75 -21.94
C PRO A 50 -1.05 -15.17 -20.59
N PRO A 51 -1.70 -15.58 -19.47
CA PRO A 51 -1.43 -15.06 -18.16
C PRO A 51 0.05 -15.24 -17.81
N ARG A 52 0.72 -14.15 -17.44
CA ARG A 52 2.14 -14.20 -17.08
C ARG A 52 2.29 -14.76 -15.67
N LYS A 53 3.24 -15.68 -15.48
CA LYS A 53 3.64 -16.13 -14.14
C LYS A 53 4.25 -14.97 -13.36
N ILE A 54 3.61 -14.58 -12.23
CA ILE A 54 4.13 -13.57 -11.30
C ILE A 54 4.97 -14.30 -10.25
N PRO A 55 6.23 -13.90 -9.99
CA PRO A 55 7.03 -14.52 -8.94
C PRO A 55 6.41 -14.33 -7.55
N ILE A 56 6.48 -15.35 -6.72
CA ILE A 56 6.08 -15.28 -5.31
C ILE A 56 7.34 -15.11 -4.48
N GLY A 57 7.36 -14.10 -3.63
CA GLY A 57 8.45 -13.78 -2.74
C GLY A 57 8.01 -13.65 -1.30
N VAL A 58 8.93 -13.19 -0.45
CA VAL A 58 8.67 -12.94 0.97
C VAL A 58 9.42 -11.70 1.45
N PHE A 59 8.80 -10.95 2.35
CA PHE A 59 9.42 -9.86 3.09
C PHE A 59 10.23 -10.43 4.26
N THR A 60 11.52 -10.12 4.30
CA THR A 60 12.52 -10.84 5.12
C THR A 60 12.45 -10.67 6.64
N PRO A 61 11.84 -9.64 7.26
CA PRO A 61 11.86 -9.49 8.72
C PRO A 61 11.28 -10.66 9.51
N VAL A 62 10.37 -11.43 8.91
CA VAL A 62 9.83 -12.66 9.54
C VAL A 62 10.94 -13.67 9.92
N TYR A 63 12.10 -13.57 9.29
CA TYR A 63 13.27 -14.42 9.49
C TYR A 63 14.42 -13.74 10.26
N ASP A 64 14.19 -12.62 10.94
CA ASP A 64 15.23 -11.85 11.64
C ASP A 64 15.99 -12.65 12.71
N HIS A 65 15.44 -13.76 13.17
CA HIS A 65 16.10 -14.68 14.09
C HIS A 65 17.13 -15.61 13.41
N LEU A 66 17.14 -15.68 12.07
CA LEU A 66 18.08 -16.49 11.29
C LEU A 66 19.26 -15.66 10.78
N SER A 67 20.36 -16.32 10.44
CA SER A 67 21.43 -15.70 9.63
C SER A 67 20.96 -15.50 8.18
N LEU A 68 21.67 -14.65 7.43
CA LEU A 68 21.38 -14.42 6.00
C LEU A 68 21.34 -15.73 5.20
N ASP A 69 22.34 -16.61 5.37
CA ASP A 69 22.42 -17.85 4.62
C ASP A 69 21.29 -18.82 5.00
N GLN A 70 20.98 -18.95 6.30
CA GLN A 70 19.84 -19.78 6.76
C GLN A 70 18.52 -19.27 6.22
N MET A 71 18.30 -17.95 6.19
CA MET A 71 17.09 -17.35 5.60
C MET A 71 16.99 -17.68 4.12
N ILE A 72 18.08 -17.49 3.35
CA ILE A 72 18.10 -17.76 1.92
C ILE A 72 17.83 -19.26 1.64
N ASP A 73 18.44 -20.16 2.40
CA ASP A 73 18.22 -21.60 2.28
C ASP A 73 16.76 -21.98 2.56
N LYS A 74 16.14 -21.35 3.56
CA LYS A 74 14.73 -21.57 3.90
C LYS A 74 13.79 -21.09 2.79
N ILE A 75 14.02 -19.88 2.26
CA ILE A 75 13.25 -19.31 1.15
C ILE A 75 13.37 -20.20 -0.08
N SER A 76 14.57 -20.68 -0.39
CA SER A 76 14.85 -21.63 -1.49
C SER A 76 14.10 -22.95 -1.28
N ALA A 77 14.15 -23.52 -0.07
CA ALA A 77 13.45 -24.78 0.27
C ALA A 77 11.93 -24.67 0.13
N LEU A 78 11.37 -23.49 0.40
CA LEU A 78 9.94 -23.19 0.16
C LEU A 78 9.63 -23.00 -1.33
N GLY A 79 10.64 -22.95 -2.20
CA GLY A 79 10.50 -22.69 -3.63
C GLY A 79 9.90 -21.31 -3.90
N LEU A 80 10.23 -20.32 -3.08
CA LEU A 80 9.95 -18.92 -3.35
C LEU A 80 10.98 -18.37 -4.32
N GLU A 81 10.55 -17.44 -5.18
CA GLU A 81 11.32 -17.02 -6.37
C GLU A 81 11.95 -15.63 -6.18
N ALA A 82 11.54 -14.91 -5.13
CA ALA A 82 12.00 -13.55 -4.88
C ALA A 82 12.00 -13.19 -3.39
N VAL A 83 12.67 -12.07 -3.09
CA VAL A 83 12.65 -11.46 -1.76
C VAL A 83 12.41 -9.96 -1.85
N GLU A 84 11.76 -9.45 -0.84
CA GLU A 84 11.76 -8.07 -0.43
C GLU A 84 12.61 -7.97 0.83
N VAL A 85 13.64 -7.11 0.82
CA VAL A 85 14.64 -7.07 1.90
C VAL A 85 14.50 -5.79 2.71
N GLY A 86 14.35 -5.93 4.04
CA GLY A 86 14.37 -4.80 4.97
C GLY A 86 15.73 -4.11 5.02
N THR A 87 15.74 -2.78 4.91
CA THR A 87 16.95 -1.94 4.87
C THR A 87 16.95 -0.83 5.92
N GLY A 88 15.93 -0.73 6.75
CA GLY A 88 15.81 0.26 7.83
C GLY A 88 14.36 0.61 8.16
N GLY A 89 14.18 1.53 9.08
CA GLY A 89 12.88 1.91 9.60
C GLY A 89 12.35 0.93 10.64
N TYR A 90 11.04 0.66 10.63
CA TYR A 90 10.40 -0.26 11.59
C TYR A 90 10.88 -1.71 11.46
N PRO A 91 11.02 -2.30 10.26
CA PRO A 91 11.71 -3.58 10.12
C PRO A 91 13.21 -3.33 10.17
N ALA A 92 13.91 -3.98 11.09
CA ALA A 92 15.36 -3.90 11.17
C ALA A 92 16.03 -4.39 9.87
N ALA A 93 17.19 -3.82 9.52
CA ALA A 93 18.00 -4.25 8.37
C ALA A 93 18.85 -5.50 8.69
N LYS A 94 18.28 -6.51 9.34
CA LYS A 94 19.01 -7.66 9.88
C LYS A 94 19.82 -8.42 8.84
N HIS A 95 19.24 -8.60 7.66
CA HIS A 95 19.85 -9.37 6.58
C HIS A 95 20.57 -8.50 5.54
N CYS A 96 20.54 -7.16 5.73
CA CYS A 96 21.12 -6.20 4.81
C CYS A 96 22.00 -5.21 5.57
N PRO A 97 23.32 -5.43 5.66
CA PRO A 97 24.23 -4.50 6.32
C PRO A 97 24.47 -3.26 5.45
N VAL A 98 23.47 -2.38 5.37
CA VAL A 98 23.37 -1.26 4.42
C VAL A 98 24.63 -0.42 4.37
N ALA A 99 25.18 -0.03 5.53
CA ALA A 99 26.40 0.78 5.61
C ALA A 99 27.60 0.09 4.96
N ASP A 100 27.81 -1.20 5.22
CA ASP A 100 28.91 -1.98 4.65
C ASP A 100 28.75 -2.14 3.14
N LEU A 101 27.52 -2.41 2.67
CA LEU A 101 27.23 -2.57 1.26
C LEU A 101 27.35 -1.24 0.49
N LEU A 102 27.08 -0.12 1.13
CA LEU A 102 27.31 1.21 0.57
C LEU A 102 28.80 1.57 0.56
N ALA A 103 29.57 1.15 1.54
CA ALA A 103 30.99 1.45 1.61
C ALA A 103 31.82 0.64 0.58
N ASP A 104 31.41 -0.60 0.28
CA ASP A 104 32.19 -1.52 -0.54
C ASP A 104 31.35 -2.18 -1.66
N PRO A 105 31.56 -1.78 -2.94
CA PRO A 105 30.87 -2.37 -4.07
C PRO A 105 31.11 -3.88 -4.26
N ALA A 106 32.25 -4.41 -3.79
CA ALA A 106 32.54 -5.84 -3.90
C ALA A 106 31.69 -6.62 -2.88
N LYS A 107 31.52 -6.10 -1.66
CA LYS A 107 30.62 -6.66 -0.66
C LYS A 107 29.16 -6.64 -1.14
N ALA A 108 28.73 -5.55 -1.78
CA ALA A 108 27.38 -5.45 -2.34
C ALA A 108 27.11 -6.52 -3.40
N ARG A 109 28.04 -6.71 -4.34
CA ARG A 109 27.93 -7.78 -5.34
C ARG A 109 27.94 -9.18 -4.70
N ALA A 110 28.84 -9.43 -3.75
CA ALA A 110 28.91 -10.71 -3.06
C ALA A 110 27.62 -11.01 -2.26
N TRP A 111 27.02 -10.00 -1.65
CA TRP A 111 25.76 -10.13 -0.93
C TRP A 111 24.61 -10.48 -1.91
N LYS A 112 24.45 -9.76 -3.02
CA LYS A 112 23.43 -10.04 -4.04
C LYS A 112 23.61 -11.41 -4.65
N LYS A 113 24.84 -11.80 -4.92
CA LYS A 113 25.19 -13.10 -5.48
C LYS A 113 24.72 -14.29 -4.63
N LYS A 114 24.63 -14.17 -3.31
CA LYS A 114 24.11 -15.24 -2.44
C LYS A 114 22.67 -15.64 -2.79
N PHE A 115 21.84 -14.65 -3.16
CA PHE A 115 20.47 -14.88 -3.62
C PHE A 115 20.46 -15.45 -5.05
N GLU A 116 21.24 -14.86 -5.94
CA GLU A 116 21.34 -15.29 -7.34
C GLU A 116 21.81 -16.75 -7.46
N ASP A 117 22.77 -17.20 -6.63
CA ASP A 117 23.25 -18.58 -6.61
C ASP A 117 22.16 -19.60 -6.23
N ARG A 118 21.04 -19.14 -5.68
CA ARG A 118 19.86 -19.95 -5.36
C ARG A 118 18.64 -19.62 -6.23
N ASN A 119 18.85 -18.87 -7.32
CA ASN A 119 17.81 -18.40 -8.23
C ASN A 119 16.72 -17.58 -7.55
N ILE A 120 17.06 -16.78 -6.53
CA ILE A 120 16.16 -15.88 -5.81
C ILE A 120 16.44 -14.44 -6.29
N LEU A 121 15.40 -13.77 -6.76
CA LEU A 121 15.46 -12.37 -7.17
C LEU A 121 15.37 -11.45 -5.94
N VAL A 122 16.33 -10.57 -5.74
CA VAL A 122 16.15 -9.40 -4.85
C VAL A 122 15.32 -8.38 -5.60
N ALA A 123 14.01 -8.37 -5.37
CA ALA A 123 13.04 -7.63 -6.18
C ALA A 123 12.81 -6.21 -5.66
N THR A 124 12.83 -6.02 -4.35
CA THR A 124 12.57 -4.74 -3.69
C THR A 124 13.42 -4.58 -2.44
N LEU A 125 13.72 -3.32 -2.09
CA LEU A 125 14.28 -2.93 -0.81
C LEU A 125 13.25 -2.11 -0.02
N SER A 126 13.12 -2.39 1.28
CA SER A 126 12.05 -1.82 2.09
C SER A 126 12.59 -1.11 3.33
N CYS A 127 12.21 0.15 3.49
CA CYS A 127 12.59 1.01 4.61
C CYS A 127 11.35 1.71 5.18
N HIS A 128 10.48 0.94 5.84
CA HIS A 128 9.25 1.45 6.43
C HIS A 128 9.56 2.35 7.63
N GLY A 129 9.43 3.66 7.49
CA GLY A 129 9.73 4.65 8.51
C GLY A 129 8.78 5.84 8.48
N ASN A 130 8.97 6.78 9.40
CA ASN A 130 8.23 8.03 9.46
C ASN A 130 9.15 9.26 9.28
N PRO A 131 9.58 9.59 8.07
CA PRO A 131 10.44 10.75 7.83
C PRO A 131 9.74 12.10 8.08
N LEU A 132 8.44 12.07 8.35
CA LEU A 132 7.62 13.24 8.69
C LEU A 132 7.36 13.35 10.19
N HIS A 133 7.95 12.47 11.02
CA HIS A 133 7.72 12.44 12.46
C HIS A 133 7.99 13.83 13.07
N PRO A 134 7.14 14.31 14.02
CA PRO A 134 7.37 15.58 14.71
C PRO A 134 8.68 15.62 15.50
N ASP A 135 9.07 14.50 16.10
CA ASP A 135 10.41 14.35 16.66
C ASP A 135 11.45 14.32 15.54
N ARG A 136 12.33 15.34 15.55
CA ARG A 136 13.35 15.54 14.51
C ARG A 136 14.38 14.40 14.45
N ALA A 137 14.71 13.77 15.57
CA ALA A 137 15.70 12.68 15.58
C ALA A 137 15.13 11.44 14.86
N ILE A 138 13.86 11.13 15.10
CA ILE A 138 13.14 10.06 14.39
C ILE A 138 13.03 10.39 12.91
N ALA A 139 12.58 11.60 12.58
CA ALA A 139 12.42 12.02 11.18
C ALA A 139 13.75 11.97 10.40
N GLN A 140 14.84 12.42 11.00
CA GLN A 140 16.17 12.41 10.38
C GLN A 140 16.70 10.99 10.18
N ARG A 141 16.55 10.12 11.16
CA ARG A 141 16.91 8.70 11.05
C ARG A 141 16.16 8.05 9.89
N ASP A 142 14.86 8.21 9.84
CA ASP A 142 14.01 7.55 8.86
C ASP A 142 14.20 8.15 7.43
N ASP A 143 14.48 9.45 7.30
CA ASP A 143 14.92 10.05 6.04
C ASP A 143 16.29 9.52 5.60
N GLN A 144 17.23 9.34 6.54
CA GLN A 144 18.54 8.78 6.22
C GLN A 144 18.44 7.31 5.78
N ASP A 145 17.58 6.51 6.42
CA ASP A 145 17.32 5.14 6.00
C ASP A 145 16.73 5.10 4.58
N PHE A 146 15.79 5.98 4.27
CA PHE A 146 15.25 6.10 2.91
C PHE A 146 16.35 6.47 1.90
N ARG A 147 17.19 7.46 2.19
CA ARG A 147 18.28 7.87 1.29
C ARG A 147 19.30 6.76 1.10
N ASN A 148 19.70 6.10 2.17
CA ASN A 148 20.62 4.97 2.11
C ASN A 148 20.02 3.82 1.28
N THR A 149 18.73 3.56 1.41
CA THR A 149 18.00 2.55 0.63
C THR A 149 18.00 2.92 -0.86
N VAL A 150 17.79 4.20 -1.21
CA VAL A 150 17.87 4.68 -2.60
C VAL A 150 19.27 4.42 -3.19
N LEU A 151 20.34 4.80 -2.47
CA LEU A 151 21.71 4.60 -2.92
C LEU A 151 22.06 3.11 -3.05
N LEU A 152 21.56 2.29 -2.13
CA LEU A 152 21.76 0.84 -2.20
C LEU A 152 20.98 0.20 -3.35
N ALA A 153 19.76 0.65 -3.60
CA ALA A 153 18.93 0.19 -4.71
C ALA A 153 19.60 0.50 -6.07
N GLU A 154 20.15 1.70 -6.24
CA GLU A 154 20.98 2.05 -7.41
C GLU A 154 22.15 1.09 -7.55
N ARG A 155 22.92 0.86 -6.48
CA ARG A 155 24.10 -0.03 -6.49
C ARG A 155 23.79 -1.49 -6.81
N LEU A 156 22.66 -1.98 -6.29
CA LEU A 156 22.21 -3.35 -6.47
C LEU A 156 21.33 -3.54 -7.72
N GLU A 157 21.04 -2.46 -8.44
CA GLU A 157 20.11 -2.45 -9.58
C GLU A 157 18.72 -3.00 -9.20
N VAL A 158 18.22 -2.61 -8.01
CA VAL A 158 16.88 -2.96 -7.54
C VAL A 158 15.92 -1.84 -7.91
N PRO A 159 14.87 -2.09 -8.71
CA PRO A 159 14.11 -1.01 -9.35
C PRO A 159 13.03 -0.38 -8.45
N VAL A 160 12.68 -1.00 -7.33
CA VAL A 160 11.55 -0.60 -6.48
C VAL A 160 11.99 -0.46 -5.03
N ILE A 161 11.59 0.66 -4.42
CA ILE A 161 11.71 0.88 -2.97
C ILE A 161 10.31 0.87 -2.37
N VAL A 162 10.14 0.14 -1.26
CA VAL A 162 8.90 0.12 -0.47
C VAL A 162 9.11 0.93 0.81
N THR A 163 8.14 1.76 1.18
CA THR A 163 8.19 2.58 2.40
C THR A 163 6.80 3.07 2.82
N PHE A 164 6.71 3.71 4.00
CA PHE A 164 5.53 4.44 4.42
C PHE A 164 5.58 5.91 3.99
N SER A 165 4.40 6.53 3.87
CA SER A 165 4.30 7.95 3.52
C SER A 165 4.71 8.91 4.66
N GLY A 166 4.86 8.40 5.87
CA GLY A 166 5.02 9.19 7.07
C GLY A 166 3.70 9.76 7.60
N CYS A 167 3.74 10.26 8.83
CA CYS A 167 2.65 10.97 9.49
C CYS A 167 3.22 12.11 10.33
N PRO A 168 2.95 13.39 9.98
CA PRO A 168 3.38 14.53 10.77
C PRO A 168 2.46 14.76 11.98
N GLY A 169 2.82 15.72 12.84
CA GLY A 169 1.91 16.26 13.84
C GLY A 169 0.73 17.00 13.23
N GLY A 170 -0.14 17.54 14.06
CA GLY A 170 -1.24 18.41 13.64
C GLY A 170 -0.87 19.89 13.57
N SER A 171 0.30 20.25 14.13
CA SER A 171 0.82 21.62 14.19
C SER A 171 2.37 21.65 14.16
N PRO A 172 2.98 22.83 13.98
CA PRO A 172 4.46 22.98 14.03
C PRO A 172 5.09 22.67 15.38
N THR A 173 4.31 22.68 16.45
CA THR A 173 4.76 22.51 17.85
C THR A 173 4.49 21.11 18.39
N ASP A 174 3.83 20.26 17.63
CA ASP A 174 3.54 18.88 18.05
C ASP A 174 4.82 18.06 18.16
N THR A 175 4.82 17.12 19.08
CA THR A 175 5.92 16.17 19.31
C THR A 175 5.54 14.73 18.94
N MET A 176 4.27 14.48 18.69
CA MET A 176 3.71 13.18 18.31
C MET A 176 2.98 13.26 16.98
N PRO A 177 2.96 12.17 16.19
CA PRO A 177 2.16 12.10 14.98
C PRO A 177 0.67 12.30 15.25
N ASN A 178 -0.03 12.94 14.31
CA ASN A 178 -1.47 13.12 14.37
C ASN A 178 -2.09 12.56 13.09
N TRP A 179 -2.68 11.37 13.16
CA TRP A 179 -3.34 10.75 12.02
C TRP A 179 -4.77 11.28 11.86
N ALA A 180 -4.89 12.47 11.28
CA ALA A 180 -6.18 13.06 10.96
C ALA A 180 -6.72 12.51 9.64
N THR A 181 -7.92 11.92 9.68
CA THR A 181 -8.58 11.33 8.50
C THR A 181 -9.92 11.96 8.20
N TYR A 182 -10.59 12.51 9.21
CA TYR A 182 -11.91 13.10 9.14
C TYR A 182 -11.82 14.62 9.15
N ARG A 183 -12.69 15.29 8.39
CA ARG A 183 -12.58 16.74 8.16
C ARG A 183 -13.51 17.59 9.05
N TRP A 184 -14.18 16.98 9.97
CA TRP A 184 -15.08 17.63 10.90
C TRP A 184 -14.78 17.16 12.33
N PRO A 185 -14.77 18.06 13.34
CA PRO A 185 -14.95 19.52 13.22
C PRO A 185 -13.82 20.23 12.44
N ASP A 186 -13.98 21.53 12.18
CA ASP A 186 -13.13 22.32 11.26
C ASP A 186 -11.64 22.31 11.62
N GLU A 187 -11.28 22.06 12.87
CA GLU A 187 -9.90 21.92 13.33
C GLU A 187 -9.18 20.76 12.63
N TYR A 188 -9.87 19.65 12.42
CA TYR A 188 -9.28 18.52 11.67
C TYR A 188 -9.05 18.86 10.19
N ASP A 189 -9.90 19.68 9.58
CA ASP A 189 -9.67 20.14 8.20
C ASP A 189 -8.45 21.08 8.12
N GLN A 190 -8.24 21.92 9.14
CA GLN A 190 -7.05 22.78 9.24
C GLN A 190 -5.77 21.94 9.41
N ILE A 191 -5.80 20.94 10.31
CA ILE A 191 -4.69 19.96 10.47
C ILE A 191 -4.36 19.31 9.14
N LEU A 192 -5.36 18.72 8.46
CA LEU A 192 -5.15 18.05 7.18
C LEU A 192 -4.59 18.97 6.10
N LYS A 193 -5.06 20.22 6.01
CA LYS A 193 -4.50 21.20 5.07
C LYS A 193 -3.05 21.47 5.37
N TRP A 194 -2.71 21.80 6.62
CA TRP A 194 -1.35 22.08 7.05
C TRP A 194 -0.41 20.87 6.82
N GLN A 195 -0.83 19.68 7.24
CA GLN A 195 -0.04 18.46 7.03
C GLN A 195 0.35 18.28 5.57
N TRP A 196 -0.62 18.39 4.66
CA TRP A 196 -0.38 18.16 3.23
C TRP A 196 0.41 19.28 2.57
N SER A 197 0.12 20.57 2.86
CA SER A 197 0.80 21.70 2.21
C SER A 197 2.19 21.95 2.76
N GLU A 198 2.37 21.82 4.09
CA GLU A 198 3.60 22.25 4.74
C GLU A 198 4.60 21.11 5.03
N ARG A 199 4.11 19.86 5.06
CA ARG A 199 4.95 18.73 5.46
C ARG A 199 5.04 17.65 4.38
N VAL A 200 3.92 17.08 3.97
CA VAL A 200 3.86 15.88 3.13
C VAL A 200 4.37 16.18 1.71
N ILE A 201 3.72 17.11 1.02
CA ILE A 201 4.07 17.42 -0.37
C ILE A 201 5.50 17.99 -0.50
N PRO A 202 5.95 18.93 0.35
CA PRO A 202 7.31 19.44 0.28
C PRO A 202 8.37 18.35 0.49
N TYR A 203 8.18 17.48 1.47
CA TYR A 203 9.10 16.36 1.71
C TYR A 203 9.17 15.42 0.51
N TRP A 204 8.02 14.91 0.06
CA TRP A 204 7.99 13.91 -1.01
C TRP A 204 8.46 14.46 -2.36
N LYS A 205 8.33 15.76 -2.64
CA LYS A 205 8.95 16.39 -3.82
C LYS A 205 10.47 16.27 -3.80
N GLN A 206 11.09 16.46 -2.63
CA GLN A 206 12.54 16.34 -2.47
C GLN A 206 12.98 14.87 -2.48
N ALA A 207 12.28 14.00 -1.77
CA ALA A 207 12.59 12.57 -1.69
C ALA A 207 12.45 11.88 -3.06
N ALA A 208 11.37 12.16 -3.80
CA ALA A 208 11.17 11.62 -5.15
C ALA A 208 12.20 12.16 -6.15
N LYS A 209 12.55 13.45 -6.04
CA LYS A 209 13.65 14.01 -6.86
C LYS A 209 14.97 13.29 -6.58
N PHE A 210 15.31 13.10 -5.30
CA PHE A 210 16.53 12.39 -4.92
C PHE A 210 16.53 10.96 -5.47
N ALA A 211 15.45 10.21 -5.31
CA ALA A 211 15.33 8.86 -5.85
C ALA A 211 15.50 8.84 -7.38
N ARG A 212 14.87 9.79 -8.10
CA ARG A 212 14.97 9.93 -9.54
C ARG A 212 16.39 10.25 -10.01
N ASP A 213 17.09 11.12 -9.29
CA ASP A 213 18.48 11.50 -9.61
C ASP A 213 19.43 10.28 -9.50
N HIS A 214 19.07 9.26 -8.68
CA HIS A 214 19.75 7.97 -8.52
C HIS A 214 19.12 6.83 -9.34
N GLY A 215 18.33 7.12 -10.36
CA GLY A 215 17.76 6.11 -11.26
C GLY A 215 16.54 5.36 -10.72
N ILE A 216 16.11 5.61 -9.49
CA ILE A 216 14.94 4.95 -8.89
C ILE A 216 13.67 5.68 -9.32
N ARG A 217 12.81 4.96 -10.03
CA ARG A 217 11.56 5.49 -10.62
C ARG A 217 10.30 4.95 -9.94
N LYS A 218 10.44 4.06 -8.98
CA LYS A 218 9.31 3.43 -8.31
C LYS A 218 9.51 3.45 -6.79
N ILE A 219 8.80 4.38 -6.15
CA ILE A 219 8.65 4.46 -4.70
C ILE A 219 7.24 3.92 -4.40
N ALA A 220 7.15 2.71 -3.92
CA ALA A 220 5.92 2.03 -3.58
C ALA A 220 5.53 2.35 -2.14
N LEU A 221 4.61 3.28 -1.97
CA LEU A 221 4.08 3.62 -0.65
C LEU A 221 3.05 2.59 -0.22
N GLU A 222 3.28 1.96 0.90
CA GLU A 222 2.26 1.12 1.52
C GLU A 222 1.11 1.99 2.03
N MET A 223 -0.10 1.63 1.61
CA MET A 223 -1.33 2.33 2.00
C MET A 223 -1.77 1.85 3.40
N HIS A 224 -1.05 2.32 4.41
CA HIS A 224 -1.17 1.84 5.79
C HIS A 224 -1.90 2.85 6.68
N PRO A 225 -2.94 2.45 7.43
CA PRO A 225 -3.54 3.27 8.49
C PRO A 225 -2.50 3.74 9.52
N GLY A 226 -2.67 4.94 10.03
CA GLY A 226 -1.65 5.59 10.87
C GLY A 226 -0.67 6.47 10.08
N PHE A 227 -0.65 6.36 8.74
CA PHE A 227 0.12 7.22 7.85
C PHE A 227 -0.78 8.07 6.94
N VAL A 228 -0.24 9.15 6.35
CA VAL A 228 -1.08 10.07 5.57
C VAL A 228 -1.58 9.49 4.25
N VAL A 229 -0.88 8.49 3.71
CA VAL A 229 -1.34 7.68 2.57
C VAL A 229 -1.81 6.32 3.09
N TYR A 230 -3.10 6.18 3.31
CA TYR A 230 -3.72 4.97 3.85
C TYR A 230 -4.74 4.32 2.89
N ASN A 231 -5.01 4.95 1.75
CA ASN A 231 -5.91 4.43 0.72
C ASN A 231 -5.56 4.96 -0.69
N PRO A 232 -6.16 4.43 -1.75
CA PRO A 232 -5.86 4.84 -3.13
C PRO A 232 -6.07 6.34 -3.39
N HIS A 233 -7.09 6.95 -2.80
CA HIS A 233 -7.34 8.38 -2.99
C HIS A 233 -6.20 9.26 -2.45
N LYS A 234 -5.67 8.92 -1.28
CA LYS A 234 -4.53 9.65 -0.68
C LYS A 234 -3.24 9.41 -1.46
N LEU A 235 -3.04 8.18 -1.96
CA LEU A 235 -1.91 7.86 -2.83
C LEU A 235 -1.93 8.71 -4.10
N LEU A 236 -3.05 8.73 -4.82
CA LEU A 236 -3.15 9.46 -6.08
C LEU A 236 -3.05 10.98 -5.88
N ARG A 237 -3.59 11.51 -4.77
CA ARG A 237 -3.38 12.90 -4.38
C ARG A 237 -1.88 13.23 -4.23
N LEU A 238 -1.11 12.35 -3.61
CA LEU A 238 0.32 12.57 -3.44
C LEU A 238 1.05 12.45 -4.78
N ARG A 239 0.73 11.42 -5.58
CA ARG A 239 1.27 11.21 -6.92
C ARG A 239 1.05 12.42 -7.84
N GLU A 240 -0.16 12.97 -7.86
CA GLU A 240 -0.50 14.18 -8.63
C GLU A 240 0.36 15.38 -8.21
N ALA A 241 0.61 15.55 -6.91
CA ALA A 241 1.37 16.69 -6.39
C ALA A 241 2.88 16.53 -6.52
N VAL A 242 3.41 15.31 -6.59
CA VAL A 242 4.86 15.01 -6.51
C VAL A 242 5.42 14.52 -7.84
N GLY A 243 4.81 13.50 -8.45
CA GLY A 243 5.27 12.91 -9.70
C GLY A 243 4.99 11.41 -9.81
N GLU A 244 5.33 10.89 -10.98
CA GLU A 244 5.05 9.49 -11.35
C GLU A 244 5.90 8.47 -10.59
N GLU A 245 6.92 8.89 -9.88
CA GLU A 245 7.73 8.04 -9.02
C GLU A 245 6.95 7.49 -7.82
N ILE A 246 5.85 8.15 -7.42
CA ILE A 246 4.98 7.72 -6.33
C ILE A 246 3.97 6.70 -6.85
N GLY A 247 3.95 5.53 -6.24
CA GLY A 247 2.97 4.47 -6.52
C GLY A 247 2.67 3.65 -5.28
N ALA A 248 1.84 2.62 -5.42
CA ALA A 248 1.39 1.79 -4.32
C ALA A 248 2.28 0.56 -4.11
N ASN A 249 2.58 0.26 -2.85
CA ASN A 249 2.58 -1.08 -2.35
C ASN A 249 1.12 -1.40 -1.96
N CYS A 250 0.51 -2.34 -2.66
CA CYS A 250 -0.88 -2.71 -2.43
C CYS A 250 -0.93 -3.91 -1.47
N ASP A 251 -1.29 -3.62 -0.23
CA ASP A 251 -1.51 -4.62 0.82
C ASP A 251 -3.01 -4.83 1.04
N PRO A 252 -3.56 -6.01 0.70
CA PRO A 252 -4.97 -6.32 0.92
C PRO A 252 -5.39 -6.26 2.38
N SER A 253 -4.50 -6.57 3.31
CA SER A 253 -4.83 -6.62 4.74
C SER A 253 -5.34 -5.28 5.26
N HIS A 254 -4.73 -4.18 4.81
CA HIS A 254 -5.12 -2.82 5.17
C HIS A 254 -6.35 -2.33 4.42
N LEU A 255 -6.67 -2.93 3.28
CA LEU A 255 -7.85 -2.58 2.48
C LEU A 255 -9.12 -3.25 3.03
N PHE A 256 -9.05 -4.52 3.42
CA PHE A 256 -10.20 -5.29 3.87
C PHE A 256 -10.96 -4.61 5.01
N TRP A 257 -10.28 -4.24 6.08
CA TRP A 257 -10.96 -3.67 7.23
C TRP A 257 -11.38 -2.20 7.04
N GLN A 258 -10.83 -1.52 6.03
CA GLN A 258 -11.31 -0.21 5.60
C GLN A 258 -12.56 -0.28 4.70
N GLY A 259 -13.01 -1.51 4.34
CA GLY A 259 -14.14 -1.71 3.44
C GLY A 259 -13.81 -1.51 1.96
N CYS A 260 -12.52 -1.54 1.59
CA CYS A 260 -12.10 -1.52 0.20
C CYS A 260 -12.07 -2.94 -0.36
N ASP A 261 -12.47 -3.11 -1.62
CA ASP A 261 -12.28 -4.34 -2.37
C ASP A 261 -10.87 -4.35 -3.01
N PRO A 262 -9.96 -5.26 -2.61
CA PRO A 262 -8.61 -5.31 -3.17
C PRO A 262 -8.57 -5.55 -4.67
N VAL A 263 -9.50 -6.32 -5.23
CA VAL A 263 -9.57 -6.57 -6.68
C VAL A 263 -9.85 -5.27 -7.44
N GLU A 264 -10.84 -4.51 -6.99
CA GLU A 264 -11.15 -3.20 -7.56
C GLU A 264 -9.99 -2.21 -7.39
N VAL A 265 -9.32 -2.21 -6.23
CA VAL A 265 -8.17 -1.34 -5.97
C VAL A 265 -7.00 -1.66 -6.91
N ILE A 266 -6.70 -2.93 -7.15
CA ILE A 266 -5.65 -3.36 -8.09
C ILE A 266 -5.94 -2.84 -9.49
N HIS A 267 -7.14 -3.08 -10.02
CA HIS A 267 -7.54 -2.58 -11.33
C HIS A 267 -7.53 -1.05 -11.42
N PHE A 268 -8.00 -0.38 -10.37
CA PHE A 268 -8.03 1.08 -10.30
C PHE A 268 -6.63 1.69 -10.33
N LEU A 269 -5.70 1.19 -9.51
CA LEU A 269 -4.32 1.69 -9.44
C LEU A 269 -3.52 1.36 -10.71
N ALA A 270 -3.76 0.19 -11.31
CA ALA A 270 -3.11 -0.20 -12.56
C ALA A 270 -3.48 0.76 -13.72
N LYS A 271 -4.76 1.16 -13.82
CA LYS A 271 -5.22 2.16 -14.81
C LYS A 271 -4.53 3.52 -14.65
N GLN A 272 -4.04 3.84 -13.46
CA GLN A 272 -3.30 5.06 -13.15
C GLN A 272 -1.78 4.90 -13.26
N ASN A 273 -1.29 3.73 -13.70
CA ASN A 273 0.13 3.36 -13.69
C ASN A 273 0.78 3.55 -12.30
N ALA A 274 0.01 3.30 -11.23
CA ALA A 274 0.40 3.56 -9.85
C ALA A 274 0.55 2.28 -9.01
N LEU A 275 0.53 1.09 -9.59
CA LEU A 275 0.67 -0.19 -8.92
C LEU A 275 2.11 -0.70 -9.07
N PHE A 276 2.94 -0.58 -8.03
CA PHE A 276 4.37 -0.83 -8.11
C PHE A 276 4.83 -2.07 -7.36
N HIS A 277 4.18 -2.40 -6.25
CA HIS A 277 4.48 -3.54 -5.41
C HIS A 277 3.21 -4.16 -4.83
N ALA A 278 3.31 -5.36 -4.29
CA ALA A 278 2.19 -6.08 -3.73
C ALA A 278 2.61 -6.88 -2.49
N HIS A 279 2.09 -6.52 -1.34
CA HIS A 279 2.11 -7.38 -0.16
C HIS A 279 0.99 -8.41 -0.22
N MET A 280 1.28 -9.61 0.24
CA MET A 280 0.31 -10.70 0.41
C MET A 280 0.17 -10.97 1.89
N LYS A 281 -0.76 -10.26 2.52
CA LYS A 281 -1.11 -10.34 3.93
C LYS A 281 -2.64 -10.38 4.07
N ASP A 282 -3.15 -11.25 4.91
CA ASP A 282 -4.57 -11.42 5.14
C ASP A 282 -5.04 -10.71 6.42
N THR A 283 -6.34 -10.58 6.58
CA THR A 283 -6.99 -9.96 7.74
C THR A 283 -8.32 -10.65 8.01
N VAL A 284 -8.66 -10.82 9.26
CA VAL A 284 -10.01 -11.24 9.67
C VAL A 284 -10.69 -10.14 10.46
N LEU A 285 -11.97 -9.90 10.17
CA LEU A 285 -12.85 -9.13 11.03
C LEU A 285 -13.51 -10.08 12.05
N ILE A 286 -13.22 -9.86 13.33
CA ILE A 286 -13.78 -10.65 14.42
C ILE A 286 -15.21 -10.15 14.65
N GLN A 287 -16.17 -10.86 14.06
CA GLN A 287 -17.54 -10.37 13.90
C GLN A 287 -18.25 -9.93 15.17
N PRO A 288 -18.20 -10.65 16.31
CA PRO A 288 -18.85 -10.15 17.52
C PRO A 288 -18.30 -8.80 17.97
N GLU A 289 -17.00 -8.59 17.85
CA GLU A 289 -16.32 -7.35 18.24
C GLU A 289 -16.54 -6.25 17.20
N ALA A 290 -16.34 -6.55 15.93
CA ALA A 290 -16.60 -5.59 14.84
C ALA A 290 -18.06 -5.13 14.78
N ALA A 291 -19.02 -6.02 15.07
CA ALA A 291 -20.44 -5.66 15.14
C ALA A 291 -20.79 -4.75 16.32
N ARG A 292 -20.02 -4.80 17.42
CA ARG A 292 -20.26 -3.99 18.62
C ARG A 292 -19.49 -2.68 18.62
N TYR A 293 -18.23 -2.71 18.19
CA TYR A 293 -17.28 -1.62 18.37
C TYR A 293 -16.84 -0.97 17.05
N GLY A 294 -17.21 -1.57 15.91
CA GLY A 294 -16.71 -1.16 14.60
C GLY A 294 -15.28 -1.61 14.37
N VAL A 295 -14.58 -0.98 13.41
CA VAL A 295 -13.23 -1.40 12.98
C VAL A 295 -12.17 -0.31 13.21
N LEU A 296 -12.54 0.85 13.76
CA LEU A 296 -11.61 1.97 13.98
C LEU A 296 -10.81 1.82 15.27
N ASP A 297 -11.33 1.03 16.22
CA ASP A 297 -10.67 0.73 17.48
C ASP A 297 -9.80 -0.52 17.31
N PHE A 298 -8.56 -0.27 16.90
CA PHE A 298 -7.55 -1.29 16.69
C PHE A 298 -6.71 -1.41 17.96
N GLU A 299 -7.26 -2.02 19.01
CA GLU A 299 -6.47 -2.36 20.20
C GLU A 299 -5.48 -3.49 19.89
N ALA A 300 -4.29 -3.10 19.50
CA ALA A 300 -3.16 -4.02 19.39
C ALA A 300 -2.54 -4.27 20.77
N GLU A 301 -3.21 -5.03 21.64
CA GLU A 301 -2.52 -5.68 22.75
C GLU A 301 -2.10 -7.09 22.32
N PRO A 302 -0.82 -7.32 21.98
CA PRO A 302 -0.35 -8.57 21.38
C PRO A 302 -0.52 -9.82 22.27
N LEU A 303 -0.87 -9.65 23.52
CA LEU A 303 -0.94 -10.73 24.53
C LEU A 303 -2.34 -10.99 25.08
N LYS A 304 -3.35 -10.22 24.70
CA LYS A 304 -4.72 -10.59 25.01
C LYS A 304 -5.23 -11.51 23.88
N LEU A 305 -5.65 -12.71 24.24
CA LEU A 305 -6.23 -13.72 23.36
C LEU A 305 -7.53 -13.28 22.64
N LEU A 306 -7.97 -12.06 22.87
CA LEU A 306 -9.05 -11.39 22.16
C LEU A 306 -8.47 -10.08 21.63
N PRO A 307 -7.85 -10.12 20.45
CA PRO A 307 -7.53 -8.89 19.74
C PRO A 307 -8.84 -8.17 19.42
N GLY A 308 -8.78 -6.85 19.26
CA GLY A 308 -9.94 -6.04 18.92
C GLY A 308 -10.72 -6.54 17.70
N SER A 309 -11.40 -5.66 17.02
CA SER A 309 -12.29 -6.02 15.89
C SER A 309 -11.54 -6.55 14.64
N VAL A 310 -10.22 -6.40 14.60
CA VAL A 310 -9.39 -6.72 13.42
C VAL A 310 -8.15 -7.51 13.85
N MET A 311 -7.77 -8.52 13.07
CA MET A 311 -6.56 -9.30 13.29
C MET A 311 -5.89 -9.64 11.96
N PHE A 312 -4.59 -9.39 11.83
CA PHE A 312 -3.81 -9.88 10.70
C PHE A 312 -3.70 -11.40 10.73
N ARG A 313 -3.71 -12.01 9.55
CA ARG A 313 -3.64 -13.46 9.39
C ARG A 313 -2.69 -13.82 8.23
N ALA A 314 -2.17 -15.02 8.29
CA ALA A 314 -1.52 -15.62 7.12
C ALA A 314 -2.52 -15.73 5.95
N VAL A 315 -2.04 -15.59 4.73
CA VAL A 315 -2.86 -15.68 3.49
C VAL A 315 -3.73 -16.94 3.49
N GLY A 316 -5.04 -16.76 3.32
CA GLY A 316 -6.03 -17.83 3.32
C GLY A 316 -6.56 -18.20 4.70
N TYR A 317 -6.15 -17.50 5.76
CA TYR A 317 -6.65 -17.73 7.13
C TYR A 317 -7.61 -16.64 7.62
N GLY A 318 -7.70 -15.52 6.90
CA GLY A 318 -8.72 -14.49 7.09
C GLY A 318 -9.85 -14.60 6.05
N HIS A 319 -9.46 -14.80 4.80
CA HIS A 319 -10.38 -14.92 3.65
C HIS A 319 -10.17 -16.24 2.90
N SER A 320 -11.16 -16.59 2.06
CA SER A 320 -11.17 -17.86 1.31
C SER A 320 -10.07 -17.91 0.24
N ALA A 321 -9.65 -19.13 -0.12
CA ALA A 321 -8.74 -19.34 -1.24
C ALA A 321 -9.31 -18.79 -2.58
N GLN A 322 -10.64 -18.76 -2.75
CA GLN A 322 -11.26 -18.17 -3.93
C GLN A 322 -11.00 -16.67 -4.01
N LEU A 323 -11.16 -15.92 -2.92
CA LEU A 323 -10.85 -14.47 -2.92
C LEU A 323 -9.37 -14.22 -3.22
N TRP A 324 -8.47 -15.03 -2.67
CA TRP A 324 -7.04 -14.94 -2.99
C TRP A 324 -6.75 -15.28 -4.45
N LYS A 325 -7.50 -16.21 -5.05
CA LYS A 325 -7.44 -16.49 -6.48
C LYS A 325 -7.89 -15.28 -7.30
N ASP A 326 -8.96 -14.61 -6.90
CA ASP A 326 -9.46 -13.41 -7.58
C ASP A 326 -8.45 -12.25 -7.48
N ILE A 327 -7.78 -12.08 -6.33
CA ILE A 327 -6.72 -11.10 -6.12
C ILE A 327 -5.52 -11.40 -7.03
N VAL A 328 -5.01 -12.64 -7.03
CA VAL A 328 -3.87 -13.04 -7.90
C VAL A 328 -4.23 -12.88 -9.37
N LYS A 329 -5.48 -13.24 -9.73
CA LYS A 329 -6.00 -13.04 -11.09
C LYS A 329 -6.01 -11.58 -11.48
N ALA A 330 -6.44 -10.68 -10.59
CA ALA A 330 -6.45 -9.24 -10.87
C ALA A 330 -5.03 -8.72 -11.18
N TYR A 331 -4.00 -9.15 -10.44
CA TYR A 331 -2.60 -8.82 -10.77
C TYR A 331 -2.17 -9.37 -12.13
N MET A 332 -2.58 -10.59 -12.48
CA MET A 332 -2.29 -11.17 -13.80
C MET A 332 -3.00 -10.42 -14.92
N ASP A 333 -4.30 -10.08 -14.75
CA ASP A 333 -5.12 -9.39 -15.74
C ASP A 333 -4.58 -8.00 -16.10
N VAL A 334 -4.01 -7.29 -15.11
CA VAL A 334 -3.40 -5.97 -15.35
C VAL A 334 -1.93 -6.05 -15.82
N GLY A 335 -1.39 -7.25 -15.99
CA GLY A 335 0.00 -7.44 -16.44
C GLY A 335 1.03 -6.95 -15.42
N PHE A 336 0.78 -7.11 -14.13
CA PHE A 336 1.67 -6.68 -13.05
C PHE A 336 3.09 -7.21 -13.22
N GLN A 337 4.09 -6.35 -13.10
CA GLN A 337 5.51 -6.66 -13.37
C GLN A 337 6.35 -6.88 -12.11
N GLY A 338 5.76 -6.75 -10.92
CA GLY A 338 6.41 -6.97 -9.63
C GLY A 338 6.36 -8.42 -9.15
N ILE A 339 6.45 -8.58 -7.85
CA ILE A 339 6.33 -9.86 -7.13
C ILE A 339 5.11 -9.85 -6.21
N LEU A 340 4.61 -11.04 -5.86
CA LEU A 340 3.66 -11.23 -4.77
C LEU A 340 4.48 -11.48 -3.50
N SER A 341 4.72 -10.44 -2.72
CA SER A 341 5.57 -10.48 -1.52
C SER A 341 4.76 -10.89 -0.29
N ILE A 342 4.99 -12.08 0.22
CA ILE A 342 4.36 -12.55 1.45
C ILE A 342 4.87 -11.71 2.61
N GLU A 343 3.97 -11.01 3.29
CA GLU A 343 4.20 -10.41 4.59
C GLU A 343 3.36 -11.14 5.62
N ASN A 344 3.98 -11.63 6.69
CA ASN A 344 3.27 -12.40 7.71
C ASN A 344 3.41 -11.76 9.08
N GLU A 345 2.29 -11.31 9.61
CA GLU A 345 2.10 -10.74 10.95
C GLU A 345 0.97 -11.45 11.71
N ASP A 346 0.75 -12.73 11.42
CA ASP A 346 -0.26 -13.54 12.10
C ASP A 346 0.14 -13.75 13.57
N PRO A 347 -0.64 -13.28 14.56
CA PRO A 347 -0.29 -13.40 15.96
C PRO A 347 -0.56 -14.81 16.52
N ILE A 348 -1.23 -15.68 15.77
CA ILE A 348 -1.61 -17.03 16.20
C ILE A 348 -0.62 -18.07 15.66
N LEU A 349 -0.19 -17.92 14.42
CA LEU A 349 0.76 -18.83 13.78
C LEU A 349 2.20 -18.35 14.03
N PRO A 350 3.15 -19.26 14.33
CA PRO A 350 4.57 -18.90 14.26
C PRO A 350 4.91 -18.30 12.90
N GLY A 351 5.75 -17.23 12.87
CA GLY A 351 5.99 -16.45 11.66
C GLY A 351 6.36 -17.29 10.43
N GLU A 352 7.28 -18.25 10.59
CA GLU A 352 7.68 -19.16 9.51
C GLU A 352 6.55 -20.07 9.01
N VAL A 353 5.73 -20.59 9.93
CA VAL A 353 4.56 -21.42 9.58
C VAL A 353 3.55 -20.58 8.80
N GLY A 354 3.35 -19.32 9.18
CA GLY A 354 2.49 -18.40 8.44
C GLY A 354 2.97 -18.21 7.01
N VAL A 355 4.28 -18.03 6.79
CA VAL A 355 4.87 -17.93 5.44
C VAL A 355 4.69 -19.23 4.65
N GLU A 356 4.92 -20.40 5.25
CA GLU A 356 4.72 -21.71 4.60
C GLU A 356 3.27 -21.86 4.10
N ARG A 357 2.30 -21.49 4.94
CA ARG A 357 0.86 -21.56 4.60
C ARG A 357 0.51 -20.56 3.49
N ALA A 358 0.97 -19.32 3.60
CA ALA A 358 0.78 -18.31 2.57
C ALA A 358 1.38 -18.76 1.22
N ALA A 359 2.60 -19.28 1.23
CA ALA A 359 3.27 -19.80 0.04
C ALA A 359 2.48 -20.96 -0.60
N TYR A 360 1.95 -21.87 0.21
CA TYR A 360 1.10 -22.97 -0.28
C TYR A 360 -0.15 -22.44 -1.00
N VAL A 361 -0.90 -21.53 -0.36
CA VAL A 361 -2.12 -20.96 -0.96
C VAL A 361 -1.79 -20.22 -2.26
N LEU A 362 -0.83 -19.30 -2.23
CA LEU A 362 -0.50 -18.46 -3.40
C LEU A 362 0.04 -19.29 -4.57
N LYS A 363 0.84 -20.31 -4.32
CA LYS A 363 1.33 -21.21 -5.38
C LYS A 363 0.20 -22.00 -6.02
N ASN A 364 -0.70 -22.58 -5.22
CA ASN A 364 -1.82 -23.36 -5.76
C ASN A 364 -2.75 -22.48 -6.60
N VAL A 365 -3.17 -21.32 -6.11
CA VAL A 365 -4.06 -20.42 -6.88
C VAL A 365 -3.37 -19.90 -8.14
N ARG A 366 -2.07 -19.61 -8.10
CA ARG A 366 -1.30 -19.19 -9.27
C ARG A 366 -1.24 -20.32 -10.34
N GLU A 367 -0.93 -21.55 -9.94
CA GLU A 367 -0.85 -22.68 -10.86
C GLU A 367 -2.24 -23.01 -11.47
N GLU A 368 -3.31 -22.93 -10.69
CA GLU A 368 -4.68 -23.06 -11.22
C GLU A 368 -4.96 -22.02 -12.29
N LEU A 369 -4.64 -20.75 -12.05
CA LEU A 369 -4.84 -19.66 -13.00
C LEU A 369 -4.01 -19.85 -14.29
N LEU A 370 -2.76 -20.29 -14.16
CA LEU A 370 -1.91 -20.60 -15.31
C LEU A 370 -2.41 -21.79 -16.12
N ALA A 371 -3.08 -22.76 -15.48
CA ALA A 371 -3.72 -23.91 -16.13
C ALA A 371 -5.09 -23.59 -16.72
N GLY A 372 -5.60 -22.35 -16.60
CA GLY A 372 -6.92 -21.95 -17.09
C GLY A 372 -8.09 -22.56 -16.30
N LYS A 373 -7.88 -22.87 -15.03
CA LYS A 373 -8.88 -23.50 -14.14
C LYS A 373 -9.55 -22.48 -13.23
#